data_c6102e349746b860dd5377ef6f3d1ef2
#
_entry.id   c6102e349746b860dd5377ef6f3d1ef2
#
_cell.length_a   1.000
_cell.length_b   1.000
_cell.length_c   1.000
_cell.angle_alpha   90.00
_cell.angle_beta   90.00
_cell.angle_gamma   90.00
#
_symmetry.space_group_name_H-M   'P 1'
#
loop_
_entity.id
_entity.type
_entity.pdbx_description
1 polymer ?
#
loop_
_entity_poly.entity_id
_entity_poly.type
_entity_poly.pdbx_seq_one_letter_code
_entity_poly.pdbx_strand_id
1 'polypeptide(L)'
;MKLPITIEFNSGEVETYIAQPADWARWEKATGKTISKAQDSIGMWDLMFLAHSAMKRDAGGKPTKVLDVWMENVAEVTVGDTDSPKAMNTEA
;
A
#
# COMPACT_ATOMS: atom_id res chain seq x y z
N MET A 1 -3.00 -1.47 14.07
CA MET A 1 -2.87 -2.24 12.85
C MET A 1 -2.19 -1.41 11.77
N LYS A 2 -0.95 -1.74 11.49
CA LYS A 2 -0.15 -1.01 10.52
C LYS A 2 0.47 -2.01 9.55
N LEU A 3 0.44 -1.68 8.27
CA LEU A 3 1.02 -2.53 7.24
C LEU A 3 1.92 -1.68 6.34
N PRO A 4 3.24 -1.87 6.42
CA PRO A 4 4.14 -1.15 5.52
C PRO A 4 4.02 -1.71 4.10
N ILE A 5 3.86 -0.81 3.13
CA ILE A 5 3.77 -1.17 1.73
C ILE A 5 4.81 -0.34 0.98
N THR A 6 5.78 -1.00 0.40
CA THR A 6 6.85 -0.33 -0.32
C THR A 6 6.53 -0.35 -1.82
N ILE A 7 6.53 0.82 -2.42
CA ILE A 7 6.21 1.01 -3.82
C ILE A 7 7.46 1.45 -4.55
N GLU A 8 7.83 0.71 -5.58
CA GLU A 8 8.86 1.15 -6.52
C GLU A 8 8.14 1.67 -7.75
N PHE A 9 8.44 2.91 -8.13
CA PHE A 9 7.80 3.54 -9.29
C PHE A 9 8.63 3.29 -10.55
N ASN A 10 8.00 3.46 -11.70
CA ASN A 10 8.68 3.29 -12.98
C ASN A 10 9.87 4.23 -13.13
N SER A 11 9.86 5.34 -12.41
CA SER A 11 10.98 6.30 -12.42
C SER A 11 12.20 5.79 -11.65
N GLY A 12 12.05 4.71 -10.89
CA GLY A 12 13.11 4.20 -10.02
C GLY A 12 13.00 4.67 -8.58
N GLU A 13 12.13 5.62 -8.31
CA GLU A 13 11.91 6.07 -6.94
C GLU A 13 11.26 4.97 -6.12
N VAL A 14 11.59 4.93 -4.83
CA VAL A 14 11.02 3.95 -3.89
C VAL A 14 10.46 4.70 -2.70
N GLU A 15 9.23 4.40 -2.33
CA GLU A 15 8.56 5.00 -1.18
C GLU A 15 7.88 3.90 -0.37
N THR A 16 7.87 4.08 0.94
CA THR A 16 7.13 3.17 1.82
C THR A 16 5.97 3.93 2.43
N TYR A 17 4.78 3.39 2.26
CA TYR A 17 3.56 3.94 2.84
C TYR A 17 3.03 2.97 3.87
N ILE A 18 2.57 3.48 5.00
CA ILE A 18 2.08 2.63 6.08
C ILE A 18 0.57 2.73 6.15
N ALA A 19 -0.09 1.63 5.79
CA ALA A 19 -1.54 1.54 5.88
C ALA A 19 -1.92 1.49 7.36
N GLN A 20 -2.82 2.39 7.77
CA GLN A 20 -3.28 2.49 9.13
C GLN A 20 -4.78 2.18 9.18
N PRO A 21 -5.37 2.10 10.37
CA PRO A 21 -6.79 1.71 10.47
C PRO A 21 -7.73 2.51 9.58
N ALA A 22 -7.49 3.81 9.38
CA ALA A 22 -8.34 4.60 8.51
C ALA A 22 -8.27 4.12 7.06
N ASP A 23 -7.07 3.70 6.62
CA ASP A 23 -6.90 3.18 5.26
C ASP A 23 -7.63 1.85 5.10
N TRP A 24 -7.56 1.01 6.11
CA TRP A 24 -8.26 -0.28 6.10
C TRP A 24 -9.77 -0.08 6.10
N ALA A 25 -10.26 0.91 6.85
CA ALA A 25 -11.70 1.20 6.86
C ALA A 25 -12.17 1.63 5.47
N ARG A 26 -11.38 2.46 4.79
CA ARG A 26 -11.71 2.87 3.43
C ARG A 26 -11.68 1.69 2.47
N TRP A 27 -10.74 0.78 2.68
CA TRP A 27 -10.61 -0.42 1.86
C TRP A 27 -11.85 -1.32 2.04
N GLU A 28 -12.28 -1.53 3.28
CA GLU A 28 -13.48 -2.32 3.53
C GLU A 28 -14.70 -1.72 2.83
N LYS A 29 -14.82 -0.41 2.90
CA LYS A 29 -15.94 0.29 2.27
C LYS A 29 -15.88 0.18 0.75
N ALA A 30 -14.67 0.26 0.18
CA ALA A 30 -14.50 0.23 -1.26
C ALA A 30 -14.70 -1.18 -1.84
N THR A 31 -14.29 -2.21 -1.10
CA THR A 31 -14.31 -3.57 -1.62
C THR A 31 -15.48 -4.41 -1.12
N GLY A 32 -16.11 -4.01 -0.03
CA GLY A 32 -17.13 -4.82 0.63
C GLY A 32 -16.57 -6.00 1.40
N LYS A 33 -15.26 -6.14 1.46
CA LYS A 33 -14.61 -7.20 2.22
C LYS A 33 -14.32 -6.71 3.62
N THR A 34 -14.12 -7.66 4.54
CA THR A 34 -13.74 -7.32 5.90
C THR A 34 -12.27 -7.64 6.13
N ILE A 35 -11.70 -6.96 7.12
CA ILE A 35 -10.29 -7.13 7.42
C ILE A 35 -9.97 -8.56 7.85
N SER A 36 -10.95 -9.26 8.42
CA SER A 36 -10.74 -10.64 8.82
C SER A 36 -10.50 -11.55 7.64
N LYS A 37 -10.91 -11.13 6.43
CA LYS A 37 -10.69 -11.90 5.21
C LYS A 37 -9.53 -11.40 4.39
N ALA A 38 -8.91 -10.29 4.79
CA ALA A 38 -7.83 -9.70 4.02
C ALA A 38 -6.64 -10.63 3.90
N GLN A 39 -6.34 -11.39 4.95
CA GLN A 39 -5.18 -12.28 4.97
C GLN A 39 -5.28 -13.37 3.91
N ASP A 40 -6.50 -13.75 3.55
CA ASP A 40 -6.71 -14.85 2.61
C ASP A 40 -6.91 -14.38 1.17
N SER A 41 -7.31 -13.12 0.99
CA SER A 41 -7.75 -12.68 -0.33
C SER A 41 -7.27 -11.30 -0.73
N ILE A 42 -6.22 -10.81 -0.09
CA ILE A 42 -5.69 -9.51 -0.46
C ILE A 42 -4.91 -9.65 -1.78
N GLY A 43 -5.17 -8.76 -2.71
CA GLY A 43 -4.54 -8.81 -4.03
C GLY A 43 -3.78 -7.53 -4.32
N MET A 44 -3.25 -7.45 -5.54
CA MET A 44 -2.42 -6.31 -5.94
C MET A 44 -3.21 -5.00 -5.88
N TRP A 45 -4.46 -5.01 -6.35
CA TRP A 45 -5.30 -3.82 -6.31
C TRP A 45 -5.48 -3.34 -4.87
N ASP A 46 -5.70 -4.30 -3.96
CA ASP A 46 -5.93 -3.98 -2.55
C ASP A 46 -4.71 -3.30 -1.94
N LEU A 47 -3.52 -3.82 -2.25
CA LEU A 47 -2.28 -3.25 -1.74
C LEU A 47 -2.05 -1.86 -2.28
N MET A 48 -2.30 -1.65 -3.56
CA MET A 48 -2.13 -0.35 -4.17
C MET A 48 -3.16 0.65 -3.64
N PHE A 49 -4.39 0.18 -3.39
CA PHE A 49 -5.40 1.04 -2.80
C PHE A 49 -4.96 1.52 -1.40
N LEU A 50 -4.46 0.59 -0.59
CA LEU A 50 -4.02 0.94 0.77
C LEU A 50 -2.85 1.90 0.74
N ALA A 51 -1.88 1.66 -0.14
CA ALA A 51 -0.71 2.52 -0.26
C ALA A 51 -1.12 3.91 -0.76
N HIS A 52 -2.02 3.97 -1.73
CA HIS A 52 -2.51 5.24 -2.27
C HIS A 52 -3.25 6.03 -1.20
N SER A 53 -4.09 5.37 -0.40
CA SER A 53 -4.80 6.01 0.69
C SER A 53 -3.83 6.61 1.70
N ALA A 54 -2.79 5.84 2.05
CA ALA A 54 -1.77 6.33 2.98
C ALA A 54 -1.00 7.50 2.38
N MET A 55 -0.70 7.44 1.10
CA MET A 55 0.00 8.51 0.39
C MET A 55 -0.80 9.81 0.43
N LYS A 56 -2.11 9.71 0.18
CA LYS A 56 -2.98 10.90 0.22
C LYS A 56 -3.01 11.52 1.60
N ARG A 57 -3.05 10.68 2.63
CA ARG A 57 -3.03 11.18 4.00
C ARG A 57 -1.72 11.91 4.29
N ASP A 58 -0.60 11.31 3.85
CA ASP A 58 0.72 11.90 4.09
C ASP A 58 0.91 13.19 3.30
N ALA A 59 0.18 13.34 2.19
CA ALA A 59 0.26 14.56 1.39
C ALA A 59 -0.40 15.76 2.08
N GLY A 60 -1.20 15.51 3.12
CA GLY A 60 -1.75 16.58 3.93
C GLY A 60 -2.66 17.54 3.18
N GLY A 61 -3.45 17.01 2.25
CA GLY A 61 -4.39 17.83 1.49
C GLY A 61 -3.84 18.37 0.19
N LYS A 62 -2.57 18.13 -0.10
CA LYS A 62 -2.00 18.53 -1.38
C LYS A 62 -2.60 17.68 -2.51
N PRO A 63 -2.71 18.24 -3.72
CA PRO A 63 -3.22 17.46 -4.83
C PRO A 63 -2.37 16.23 -5.10
N THR A 64 -3.01 15.11 -5.37
CA THR A 64 -2.34 13.86 -5.70
C THR A 64 -3.06 13.24 -6.90
N LYS A 65 -2.37 12.33 -7.58
CA LYS A 65 -2.99 11.61 -8.69
C LYS A 65 -4.09 10.69 -8.16
N VAL A 66 -5.14 10.52 -8.94
CA VAL A 66 -6.17 9.54 -8.60
C VAL A 66 -5.60 8.14 -8.73
N LEU A 67 -6.25 7.19 -8.08
CA LEU A 67 -5.73 5.83 -7.95
C LEU A 67 -5.38 5.20 -9.30
N ASP A 68 -6.29 5.27 -10.27
CA ASP A 68 -6.05 4.63 -11.57
C ASP A 68 -4.81 5.19 -12.27
N VAL A 69 -4.62 6.49 -12.21
CA VAL A 69 -3.45 7.13 -12.83
C VAL A 69 -2.19 6.82 -12.04
N TRP A 70 -2.30 6.83 -10.72
CA TRP A 70 -1.17 6.54 -9.84
C TRP A 70 -0.66 5.11 -10.06
N MET A 71 -1.58 4.16 -10.22
CA MET A 71 -1.24 2.75 -10.44
C MET A 71 -0.38 2.55 -11.68
N GLU A 72 -0.59 3.37 -12.73
CA GLU A 72 0.15 3.23 -13.97
C GLU A 72 1.64 3.52 -13.79
N ASN A 73 2.00 4.19 -12.71
CA ASN A 73 3.39 4.54 -12.44
C ASN A 73 4.08 3.55 -11.51
N VAL A 74 3.38 2.53 -11.06
CA VAL A 74 3.92 1.57 -10.11
C VAL A 74 4.60 0.44 -10.87
N ALA A 75 5.86 0.17 -10.51
CA ALA A 75 6.63 -0.92 -11.11
C ALA A 75 6.63 -2.16 -10.23
N GLU A 76 6.67 -1.98 -8.91
CA GLU A 76 6.78 -3.12 -7.99
C GLU A 76 6.14 -2.77 -6.65
N VAL A 77 5.52 -3.77 -6.01
CA VAL A 77 4.89 -3.61 -4.70
C VAL A 77 5.45 -4.67 -3.77
N THR A 78 5.95 -4.26 -2.63
CA THR A 78 6.46 -5.16 -1.60
C THR A 78 5.75 -4.87 -0.29
N VAL A 79 5.32 -5.92 0.41
CA VAL A 79 4.56 -5.80 1.64
C VAL A 79 5.34 -6.39 2.79
N GLY A 80 5.23 -5.75 3.94
CA GLY A 80 5.79 -6.28 5.17
C GLY A 80 6.71 -5.31 5.84
N ASP A 81 7.33 -5.79 6.92
CA ASP A 81 8.22 -4.98 7.74
C ASP A 81 9.54 -4.76 6.98
N THR A 82 9.78 -3.51 6.60
CA THR A 82 11.01 -3.16 5.87
C THR A 82 12.25 -3.24 6.74
N ASP A 83 12.08 -3.36 8.03
CA ASP A 83 13.21 -3.55 8.94
C ASP A 83 13.64 -5.00 9.01
N SER A 84 12.85 -5.88 8.43
CA SER A 84 13.13 -7.30 8.43
C SER A 84 14.29 -7.56 7.46
N PRO A 85 15.27 -8.26 7.85
CA PRO A 85 16.40 -8.54 6.94
C PRO A 85 15.99 -9.50 5.84
N LYS A 86 15.07 -9.45 6.05
CA LYS A 86 14.75 -10.07 5.29
C LYS A 86 14.61 -10.33 4.70
N ALA A 87 14.60 -10.32 5.21
CA ALA A 87 14.16 -10.44 4.75
C ALA A 87 14.23 -10.46 4.12
N MET A 88 14.46 -10.74 4.35
CA MET A 88 14.38 -10.68 3.96
C MET A 88 14.69 -10.79 3.39
N ASN A 89 14.98 -11.06 3.70
CA ASN A 89 15.10 -11.14 3.40
C ASN A 89 15.41 -11.44 3.00
N THR A 90 15.65 -11.70 3.22
CA THR A 90 15.80 -12.04 3.07
C THR A 90 16.14 -12.42 2.80
N GLU A 91 16.55 -12.74 3.15
CA GLU A 91 16.65 -13.04 3.12
C GLU A 91 16.76 -13.27 2.86
N ALA A 92 17.22 -13.55 2.98
CA ALA A 92 17.06 -13.70 2.85
C ALA A 92 17.01 -13.85 2.55
#